data_bd93990a1bb6f91f5dfe5ad4910b1e84
#
_entry.id   bd93990a1bb6f91f5dfe5ad4910b1e84
#
_cell.length_a   1.000
_cell.length_b   1.000
_cell.length_c   1.000
_cell.angle_alpha   90.00
_cell.angle_beta   90.00
_cell.angle_gamma   90.00
#
_symmetry.space_group_name_H-M   'P 1'
#
loop_
_entity.id
_entity.type
_entity.pdbx_description
1 polymer ?
#
loop_
_entity_poly.entity_id
_entity_poly.type
_entity_poly.pdbx_seq_one_letter_code
_entity_poly.pdbx_strand_id
1 'polypeptide(L)'
;MPGTVGGRRAHPPKADKVWAQKINRKERRKAIRSALAAVVDVETVQGKGHRVPDGYPFALADEFESYAKTKEVVNALLTLGFDKELERTRGRRIKSGRGTRRGRKYKRSVGPLLVVSEECALMKAGRNIPGIDVATVDKLHIDQLAPGSHPGRATLFSKKALERLKEEKLYM
;
A
#
# COMPACT_ATOMS: atom_id res chain seq x y z
N MET A 1 -31.39 28.25 -14.99
CA MET A 1 -32.03 27.23 -15.84
C MET A 1 -30.97 26.26 -16.36
N PRO A 2 -31.29 24.97 -16.59
CA PRO A 2 -30.39 24.06 -17.28
C PRO A 2 -30.14 24.54 -18.72
N GLY A 3 -28.93 24.43 -19.23
CA GLY A 3 -28.58 24.81 -20.61
C GLY A 3 -28.24 26.27 -20.86
N THR A 4 -28.33 27.15 -19.85
CA THR A 4 -27.92 28.55 -19.97
C THR A 4 -26.47 28.74 -19.52
N VAL A 5 -25.80 29.80 -20.03
CA VAL A 5 -24.45 30.18 -19.58
C VAL A 5 -24.50 30.55 -18.09
N GLY A 6 -23.69 29.87 -17.27
CA GLY A 6 -23.72 30.04 -15.82
C GLY A 6 -24.91 29.38 -15.11
N GLY A 7 -25.78 28.65 -15.84
CA GLY A 7 -26.93 27.97 -15.30
C GLY A 7 -26.60 26.66 -14.56
N ARG A 8 -27.61 26.09 -13.92
CA ARG A 8 -27.52 24.83 -13.20
C ARG A 8 -27.27 23.67 -14.17
N ARG A 9 -26.36 22.74 -13.78
CA ARG A 9 -26.19 21.47 -14.52
C ARG A 9 -27.49 20.67 -14.54
N ALA A 10 -27.86 20.09 -15.68
CA ALA A 10 -29.04 19.23 -15.81
C ALA A 10 -28.94 17.99 -14.91
N HIS A 11 -27.75 17.37 -14.86
CA HIS A 11 -27.41 16.23 -13.99
C HIS A 11 -26.24 16.57 -13.08
N PRO A 12 -26.42 17.33 -11.99
CA PRO A 12 -25.35 17.69 -11.09
C PRO A 12 -24.91 16.45 -10.30
N PRO A 13 -23.63 16.40 -9.87
CA PRO A 13 -23.19 15.37 -8.95
C PRO A 13 -23.91 15.53 -7.61
N LYS A 14 -24.49 14.42 -7.10
CA LYS A 14 -25.17 14.38 -5.80
C LYS A 14 -24.32 13.62 -4.79
N ALA A 15 -24.38 14.03 -3.51
CA ALA A 15 -23.69 13.34 -2.41
C ALA A 15 -24.24 11.92 -2.18
N ASP A 16 -25.53 11.72 -2.41
CA ASP A 16 -26.22 10.44 -2.20
C ASP A 16 -25.89 9.37 -3.25
N LYS A 17 -25.14 9.74 -4.30
CA LYS A 17 -24.79 8.78 -5.34
C LYS A 17 -23.87 7.70 -4.81
N VAL A 18 -24.29 6.45 -4.88
CA VAL A 18 -23.47 5.28 -4.56
C VAL A 18 -22.45 5.05 -5.68
N TRP A 19 -21.19 5.25 -5.36
CA TRP A 19 -20.06 5.04 -6.28
C TRP A 19 -19.50 3.63 -6.19
N ALA A 20 -19.76 2.92 -5.09
CA ALA A 20 -19.29 1.56 -4.88
C ALA A 20 -19.96 0.60 -5.86
N GLN A 21 -19.15 -0.22 -6.52
CA GLN A 21 -19.61 -1.29 -7.40
C GLN A 21 -19.25 -2.64 -6.79
N LYS A 22 -20.17 -3.60 -6.90
CA LYS A 22 -19.92 -4.98 -6.47
C LYS A 22 -19.03 -5.68 -7.49
N ILE A 23 -17.94 -6.26 -7.03
CA ILE A 23 -17.01 -7.09 -7.82
C ILE A 23 -17.20 -8.54 -7.38
N ASN A 24 -17.19 -9.46 -8.33
CA ASN A 24 -17.29 -10.89 -8.06
C ASN A 24 -16.13 -11.36 -7.18
N ARG A 25 -16.41 -12.25 -6.24
CA ARG A 25 -15.38 -12.79 -5.32
C ARG A 25 -14.22 -13.46 -6.08
N LYS A 26 -14.52 -14.21 -7.14
CA LYS A 26 -13.51 -14.88 -7.98
C LYS A 26 -12.60 -13.86 -8.69
N GLU A 27 -13.16 -12.79 -9.22
CA GLU A 27 -12.40 -11.69 -9.85
C GLU A 27 -11.49 -10.98 -8.85
N ARG A 28 -12.03 -10.66 -7.67
CA ARG A 28 -11.24 -10.06 -6.58
C ARG A 28 -10.07 -10.94 -6.16
N ARG A 29 -10.29 -12.24 -5.98
CA ARG A 29 -9.23 -13.19 -5.64
C ARG A 29 -8.18 -13.29 -6.75
N LYS A 30 -8.61 -13.35 -8.02
CA LYS A 30 -7.72 -13.36 -9.18
C LYS A 30 -6.85 -12.11 -9.22
N ALA A 31 -7.43 -10.93 -8.98
CA ALA A 31 -6.71 -9.67 -8.95
C ALA A 31 -5.66 -9.63 -7.82
N ILE A 32 -5.99 -10.11 -6.61
CA ILE A 32 -5.04 -10.19 -5.49
C ILE A 32 -3.89 -11.15 -5.83
N ARG A 33 -4.17 -12.33 -6.41
CA ARG A 33 -3.12 -13.28 -6.84
C ARG A 33 -2.18 -12.69 -7.87
N SER A 34 -2.73 -12.00 -8.86
CA SER A 34 -1.93 -11.30 -9.87
C SER A 34 -1.04 -10.22 -9.25
N ALA A 35 -1.59 -9.45 -8.30
CA ALA A 35 -0.81 -8.44 -7.58
C ALA A 35 0.29 -9.04 -6.70
N LEU A 36 0.02 -10.19 -6.04
CA LEU A 36 1.01 -10.92 -5.25
C LEU A 36 2.15 -11.46 -6.12
N ALA A 37 1.85 -11.96 -7.32
CA ALA A 37 2.88 -12.38 -8.27
C ALA A 37 3.79 -11.22 -8.67
N ALA A 38 3.22 -10.04 -8.94
CA ALA A 38 3.99 -8.85 -9.30
C ALA A 38 4.85 -8.28 -8.15
N VAL A 39 4.52 -8.57 -6.90
CA VAL A 39 5.32 -8.18 -5.72
C VAL A 39 6.65 -8.94 -5.67
N VAL A 40 6.69 -10.17 -6.14
CA VAL A 40 7.90 -11.01 -6.14
C VAL A 40 8.82 -10.66 -7.32
N ASP A 41 8.29 -10.07 -8.37
CA ASP A 41 9.06 -9.66 -9.55
C ASP A 41 9.79 -8.34 -9.30
N VAL A 42 11.12 -8.42 -9.22
CA VAL A 42 12.01 -7.28 -8.94
C VAL A 42 11.91 -6.20 -10.00
N GLU A 43 11.84 -6.58 -11.27
CA GLU A 43 11.77 -5.63 -12.39
C GLU A 43 10.48 -4.79 -12.32
N THR A 44 9.35 -5.45 -12.06
CA THR A 44 8.06 -4.77 -11.87
C THR A 44 8.08 -3.82 -10.68
N VAL A 45 8.71 -4.23 -9.56
CA VAL A 45 8.81 -3.41 -8.35
C VAL A 45 9.70 -2.18 -8.57
N GLN A 46 10.85 -2.37 -9.22
CA GLN A 46 11.74 -1.27 -9.59
C GLN A 46 11.13 -0.35 -10.65
N GLY A 47 10.43 -0.91 -11.62
CA GLY A 47 9.69 -0.16 -12.65
C GLY A 47 8.61 0.75 -12.07
N LYS A 48 8.01 0.37 -10.94
CA LYS A 48 7.12 1.24 -10.17
C LYS A 48 7.84 2.38 -9.44
N GLY A 49 9.15 2.34 -9.35
CA GLY A 49 10.00 3.34 -8.72
C GLY A 49 10.35 3.06 -7.26
N HIS A 50 10.15 1.84 -6.79
CA HIS A 50 10.67 1.40 -5.50
C HIS A 50 12.17 1.15 -5.57
N ARG A 51 12.87 1.45 -4.49
CA ARG A 51 14.30 1.22 -4.33
C ARG A 51 14.50 0.09 -3.34
N VAL A 52 14.53 -1.14 -3.87
CA VAL A 52 14.68 -2.35 -3.07
C VAL A 52 16.15 -2.79 -3.03
N PRO A 53 16.61 -3.46 -1.95
CA PRO A 53 17.94 -4.04 -1.86
C PRO A 53 18.12 -5.22 -2.82
N ASP A 54 19.37 -5.55 -3.15
CA ASP A 54 19.71 -6.62 -4.11
C ASP A 54 19.22 -8.02 -3.70
N GLY A 55 19.00 -8.24 -2.40
CA GLY A 55 18.45 -9.49 -1.88
C GLY A 55 16.92 -9.62 -1.91
N TYR A 56 16.20 -8.61 -2.41
CA TYR A 56 14.74 -8.67 -2.53
C TYR A 56 14.32 -9.69 -3.61
N PRO A 57 13.22 -10.49 -3.43
CA PRO A 57 12.31 -10.54 -2.29
C PRO A 57 12.80 -11.44 -1.16
N PHE A 58 12.46 -11.09 0.08
CA PHE A 58 12.76 -11.89 1.27
C PHE A 58 11.65 -11.78 2.33
N ALA A 59 11.61 -12.74 3.25
CA ALA A 59 10.69 -12.74 4.38
C ALA A 59 11.34 -12.12 5.62
N LEU A 60 10.53 -11.42 6.40
CA LEU A 60 10.95 -10.87 7.69
C LEU A 60 10.91 -11.95 8.78
N ALA A 61 11.83 -11.89 9.73
CA ALA A 61 11.81 -12.73 10.91
C ALA A 61 10.56 -12.42 11.77
N ASP A 62 10.11 -13.39 12.54
CA ASP A 62 8.91 -13.28 13.38
C ASP A 62 9.06 -12.21 14.47
N GLU A 63 10.27 -11.97 14.93
CA GLU A 63 10.59 -10.94 15.91
C GLU A 63 10.18 -9.54 15.44
N PHE A 64 10.13 -9.32 14.12
CA PHE A 64 9.73 -8.05 13.53
C PHE A 64 8.29 -7.64 13.91
N GLU A 65 7.40 -8.62 14.10
CA GLU A 65 6.02 -8.37 14.51
C GLU A 65 5.92 -7.82 15.95
N SER A 66 6.94 -8.08 16.80
CA SER A 66 6.97 -7.63 18.19
C SER A 66 7.38 -6.16 18.38
N TYR A 67 7.92 -5.51 17.35
CA TYR A 67 8.36 -4.13 17.45
C TYR A 67 7.21 -3.16 17.72
N ALA A 68 7.30 -2.48 18.86
CA ALA A 68 6.29 -1.52 19.29
C ALA A 68 6.67 -0.06 19.00
N LYS A 69 7.98 0.21 18.82
CA LYS A 69 8.48 1.57 18.60
C LYS A 69 8.83 1.82 17.16
N THR A 70 8.44 2.97 16.63
CA THR A 70 8.78 3.40 15.25
C THR A 70 10.27 3.40 14.98
N LYS A 71 11.10 3.78 15.97
CA LYS A 71 12.56 3.80 15.85
C LYS A 71 13.15 2.41 15.60
N GLU A 72 12.63 1.40 16.27
CA GLU A 72 13.05 -0.01 16.11
C GLU A 72 12.75 -0.49 14.69
N VAL A 73 11.53 -0.22 14.21
CA VAL A 73 11.11 -0.57 12.84
C VAL A 73 11.98 0.12 11.78
N VAL A 74 12.26 1.41 11.95
CA VAL A 74 13.12 2.17 11.03
C VAL A 74 14.53 1.61 11.03
N ASN A 75 15.12 1.35 12.19
CA ASN A 75 16.46 0.78 12.28
C ASN A 75 16.53 -0.60 11.63
N ALA A 76 15.54 -1.46 11.85
CA ALA A 76 15.49 -2.77 11.22
C ALA A 76 15.40 -2.67 9.69
N LEU A 77 14.58 -1.75 9.16
CA LEU A 77 14.49 -1.50 7.71
C LEU A 77 15.79 -0.95 7.13
N LEU A 78 16.51 -0.10 7.87
CA LEU A 78 17.84 0.39 7.46
C LEU A 78 18.86 -0.76 7.39
N THR A 79 18.87 -1.64 8.38
CA THR A 79 19.73 -2.84 8.37
C THR A 79 19.43 -3.77 7.19
N LEU A 80 18.18 -3.82 6.75
CA LEU A 80 17.74 -4.59 5.57
C LEU A 80 18.04 -3.89 4.23
N GLY A 81 18.63 -2.68 4.23
CA GLY A 81 19.02 -1.96 3.01
C GLY A 81 17.89 -1.13 2.38
N PHE A 82 16.84 -0.76 3.14
CA PHE A 82 15.77 0.12 2.66
C PHE A 82 16.03 1.61 2.90
N ASP A 83 17.27 2.02 3.12
CA ASP A 83 17.69 3.42 3.34
C ASP A 83 17.20 4.35 2.22
N LYS A 84 17.52 4.03 0.96
CA LYS A 84 17.12 4.81 -0.22
C LYS A 84 15.60 4.88 -0.38
N GLU A 85 14.90 3.83 0.00
CA GLU A 85 13.43 3.76 -0.07
C GLU A 85 12.80 4.63 1.01
N LEU A 86 13.31 4.59 2.23
CA LEU A 86 12.86 5.45 3.32
C LEU A 86 13.09 6.94 3.04
N GLU A 87 14.23 7.30 2.46
CA GLU A 87 14.48 8.67 1.99
C GLU A 87 13.47 9.11 0.93
N ARG A 88 13.19 8.25 -0.07
CA ARG A 88 12.22 8.52 -1.12
C ARG A 88 10.82 8.81 -0.56
N THR A 89 10.41 8.09 0.47
CA THR A 89 9.07 8.20 1.06
C THR A 89 8.94 9.32 2.10
N ARG A 90 10.04 9.72 2.72
CA ARG A 90 10.07 10.81 3.70
C ARG A 90 9.66 12.15 3.08
N GLY A 91 10.02 12.38 1.82
CA GLY A 91 9.71 13.60 1.09
C GLY A 91 8.23 13.76 0.77
N ARG A 92 7.71 14.97 0.89
CA ARG A 92 6.39 15.35 0.42
C ARG A 92 6.50 16.45 -0.63
N ARG A 93 5.73 16.33 -1.71
CA ARG A 93 5.68 17.33 -2.77
C ARG A 93 4.38 18.13 -2.69
N ILE A 94 4.44 19.41 -3.03
CA ILE A 94 3.25 20.24 -3.18
C ILE A 94 2.58 19.85 -4.50
N LYS A 95 1.26 19.61 -4.45
CA LYS A 95 0.47 19.34 -5.65
C LYS A 95 0.32 20.62 -6.48
N SER A 96 0.37 20.46 -7.80
CA SER A 96 -0.09 21.50 -8.72
C SER A 96 -1.63 21.50 -8.80
N GLY A 97 -2.22 22.64 -9.12
CA GLY A 97 -3.64 22.77 -9.40
C GLY A 97 -4.52 23.06 -8.19
N ARG A 98 -5.83 23.00 -8.42
CA ARG A 98 -6.86 23.46 -7.47
C ARG A 98 -6.93 22.66 -6.16
N GLY A 99 -6.39 21.45 -6.11
CA GLY A 99 -6.33 20.62 -4.91
C GLY A 99 -5.58 21.29 -3.75
N THR A 100 -4.59 22.12 -4.06
CA THR A 100 -3.81 22.90 -3.08
C THR A 100 -4.70 23.84 -2.29
N ARG A 101 -5.61 24.55 -2.97
CA ARG A 101 -6.57 25.50 -2.34
C ARG A 101 -7.67 24.79 -1.57
N ARG A 102 -7.91 23.48 -1.86
CA ARG A 102 -8.96 22.66 -1.23
C ARG A 102 -8.46 21.79 -0.09
N GLY A 103 -7.39 22.19 0.61
CA GLY A 103 -6.84 21.46 1.75
C GLY A 103 -6.01 20.21 1.39
N ARG A 104 -5.81 19.88 0.11
CA ARG A 104 -5.05 18.72 -0.35
C ARG A 104 -3.68 19.12 -0.93
N LYS A 105 -2.93 19.92 -0.16
CA LYS A 105 -1.69 20.58 -0.60
C LYS A 105 -0.57 19.59 -0.95
N TYR A 106 -0.45 18.50 -0.20
CA TYR A 106 0.70 17.60 -0.31
C TYR A 106 0.39 16.28 -1.03
N LYS A 107 1.38 15.77 -1.75
CA LYS A 107 1.44 14.41 -2.29
C LYS A 107 2.63 13.70 -1.65
N ARG A 108 2.41 12.47 -1.17
CA ARG A 108 3.45 11.60 -0.63
C ARG A 108 3.65 10.41 -1.56
N SER A 109 4.88 9.90 -1.60
CA SER A 109 5.18 8.64 -2.28
C SER A 109 4.69 7.47 -1.43
N VAL A 110 4.16 6.46 -2.09
CA VAL A 110 3.82 5.19 -1.43
C VAL A 110 5.10 4.38 -1.29
N GLY A 111 5.36 3.89 -0.11
CA GLY A 111 6.52 3.07 0.23
C GLY A 111 6.17 1.60 0.41
N PRO A 112 7.05 0.83 1.08
CA PRO A 112 6.85 -0.59 1.27
C PRO A 112 5.59 -0.90 2.09
N LEU A 113 5.00 -2.04 1.78
CA LEU A 113 3.92 -2.65 2.54
C LEU A 113 4.51 -3.74 3.45
N LEU A 114 4.19 -3.71 4.72
CA LEU A 114 4.53 -4.75 5.68
C LEU A 114 3.31 -5.63 5.91
N VAL A 115 3.44 -6.93 5.67
CA VAL A 115 2.34 -7.87 5.85
C VAL A 115 2.65 -8.77 7.03
N VAL A 116 1.76 -8.75 8.01
CA VAL A 116 1.87 -9.48 9.27
C VAL A 116 0.80 -10.56 9.39
N SER A 117 1.05 -11.54 10.24
CA SER A 117 0.14 -12.65 10.46
C SER A 117 -1.18 -12.21 11.10
N GLU A 118 -1.10 -11.44 12.17
CA GLU A 118 -2.23 -10.98 12.99
C GLU A 118 -2.06 -9.52 13.42
N GLU A 119 -3.06 -9.00 14.14
CA GLU A 119 -2.98 -7.66 14.70
C GLU A 119 -1.92 -7.61 15.81
N CYS A 120 -0.84 -6.89 15.56
CA CYS A 120 0.33 -6.80 16.42
C CYS A 120 0.75 -5.34 16.69
N ALA A 121 1.71 -5.18 17.60
CA ALA A 121 2.24 -3.86 17.98
C ALA A 121 2.83 -3.10 16.78
N LEU A 122 3.41 -3.81 15.83
CA LEU A 122 3.96 -3.26 14.59
C LEU A 122 2.96 -2.41 13.80
N MET A 123 1.66 -2.75 13.84
CA MET A 123 0.65 -1.96 13.11
C MET A 123 0.57 -0.51 13.57
N LYS A 124 0.74 -0.26 14.87
CA LYS A 124 0.79 1.10 15.42
C LYS A 124 2.11 1.78 15.12
N ALA A 125 3.22 1.07 15.28
CA ALA A 125 4.57 1.58 15.02
C ALA A 125 4.80 1.92 13.54
N GLY A 126 4.38 1.06 12.62
CA GLY A 126 4.58 1.22 11.19
C GLY A 126 3.76 2.35 10.56
N ARG A 127 2.52 2.56 11.01
CA ARG A 127 1.64 3.64 10.49
C ARG A 127 2.21 5.05 10.64
N ASN A 128 3.11 5.27 11.59
CA ASN A 128 3.72 6.58 11.81
C ASN A 128 4.90 6.85 10.86
N ILE A 129 5.39 5.84 10.15
CA ILE A 129 6.51 5.99 9.22
C ILE A 129 5.96 6.45 7.87
N PRO A 130 6.48 7.55 7.29
CA PRO A 130 5.98 8.07 6.03
C PRO A 130 6.05 7.03 4.89
N GLY A 131 4.92 6.77 4.26
CA GLY A 131 4.82 5.89 3.11
C GLY A 131 4.73 4.40 3.42
N ILE A 132 4.97 3.98 4.65
CA ILE A 132 4.82 2.58 5.06
C ILE A 132 3.37 2.32 5.45
N ASP A 133 2.82 1.23 4.94
CA ASP A 133 1.56 0.66 5.38
C ASP A 133 1.81 -0.70 6.01
N VAL A 134 1.00 -1.06 7.00
CA VAL A 134 1.01 -2.37 7.63
C VAL A 134 -0.36 -2.99 7.50
N ALA A 135 -0.43 -4.21 7.03
CA ALA A 135 -1.67 -4.95 6.84
C ALA A 135 -1.55 -6.38 7.37
N THR A 136 -2.64 -6.91 7.89
CA THR A 136 -2.74 -8.34 8.20
C THR A 136 -3.05 -9.13 6.94
N VAL A 137 -2.61 -10.37 6.88
CA VAL A 137 -2.82 -11.27 5.73
C VAL A 137 -4.30 -11.37 5.36
N ASP A 138 -5.21 -11.46 6.33
CA ASP A 138 -6.66 -11.58 6.10
C ASP A 138 -7.29 -10.35 5.45
N LYS A 139 -6.77 -9.18 5.80
CA LYS A 139 -7.31 -7.87 5.38
C LYS A 139 -6.55 -7.26 4.19
N LEU A 140 -5.78 -8.08 3.46
CA LEU A 140 -5.06 -7.60 2.29
C LEU A 140 -6.03 -7.17 1.18
N HIS A 141 -5.83 -5.96 0.69
CA HIS A 141 -6.61 -5.37 -0.39
C HIS A 141 -5.74 -5.07 -1.60
N ILE A 142 -6.36 -5.12 -2.77
CA ILE A 142 -5.68 -4.82 -4.04
C ILE A 142 -5.06 -3.42 -4.05
N ASP A 143 -5.72 -2.43 -3.43
CA ASP A 143 -5.21 -1.05 -3.34
C ASP A 143 -3.91 -0.95 -2.54
N GLN A 144 -3.68 -1.87 -1.58
CA GLN A 144 -2.45 -1.93 -0.81
C GLN A 144 -1.31 -2.53 -1.62
N LEU A 145 -1.57 -3.57 -2.42
CA LEU A 145 -0.58 -4.25 -3.25
C LEU A 145 -0.28 -3.51 -4.57
N ALA A 146 -1.31 -2.89 -5.14
CA ALA A 146 -1.25 -2.20 -6.43
C ALA A 146 -1.82 -0.77 -6.34
N PRO A 147 -1.23 0.13 -5.54
CA PRO A 147 -1.74 1.49 -5.36
C PRO A 147 -1.73 2.24 -6.68
N GLY A 148 -2.89 2.86 -7.00
CA GLY A 148 -3.10 3.57 -8.26
C GLY A 148 -3.29 2.66 -9.47
N SER A 149 -3.75 1.41 -9.26
CA SER A 149 -4.01 0.39 -10.29
C SER A 149 -2.75 -0.14 -11.00
N HIS A 150 -1.57 0.19 -10.52
CA HIS A 150 -0.31 -0.32 -11.05
C HIS A 150 0.30 -1.33 -10.08
N PRO A 151 0.58 -2.57 -10.49
CA PRO A 151 1.19 -3.60 -9.64
C PRO A 151 2.65 -3.28 -9.31
N GLY A 152 3.26 -4.08 -8.43
CA GLY A 152 4.68 -3.99 -8.12
C GLY A 152 5.01 -3.06 -6.95
N ARG A 153 4.17 -3.01 -5.91
CA ARG A 153 4.54 -2.36 -4.66
C ARG A 153 5.54 -3.24 -3.90
N ALA A 154 6.66 -2.66 -3.45
CA ALA A 154 7.58 -3.37 -2.54
C ALA A 154 6.82 -3.87 -1.31
N THR A 155 6.81 -5.18 -1.08
CA THR A 155 6.04 -5.79 0.02
C THR A 155 6.92 -6.79 0.76
N LEU A 156 6.91 -6.70 2.07
CA LEU A 156 7.67 -7.56 2.97
C LEU A 156 6.69 -8.36 3.82
N PHE A 157 6.78 -9.67 3.74
CA PHE A 157 5.95 -10.57 4.53
C PHE A 157 6.73 -11.06 5.75
N SER A 158 6.09 -11.16 6.90
CA SER A 158 6.62 -11.94 8.01
C SER A 158 6.56 -13.43 7.68
N LYS A 159 7.45 -14.22 8.26
CA LYS A 159 7.47 -15.68 8.06
C LYS A 159 6.13 -16.31 8.45
N LYS A 160 5.60 -15.94 9.61
CA LYS A 160 4.26 -16.38 10.06
C LYS A 160 3.15 -16.00 9.09
N ALA A 161 3.20 -14.80 8.49
CA ALA A 161 2.22 -14.38 7.51
C ALA A 161 2.24 -15.27 6.25
N LEU A 162 3.43 -15.69 5.79
CA LEU A 162 3.55 -16.62 4.65
C LEU A 162 3.05 -18.03 4.99
N GLU A 163 3.37 -18.52 6.18
CA GLU A 163 2.88 -19.81 6.67
C GLU A 163 1.35 -19.83 6.73
N ARG A 164 0.75 -18.80 7.33
CA ARG A 164 -0.70 -18.65 7.41
C ARG A 164 -1.36 -18.53 6.04
N LEU A 165 -0.76 -17.78 5.11
CA LEU A 165 -1.25 -17.67 3.73
C LEU A 165 -1.30 -19.02 3.02
N LYS A 166 -0.33 -19.89 3.30
CA LYS A 166 -0.23 -21.23 2.75
C LYS A 166 -1.25 -22.20 3.39
N GLU A 167 -1.34 -22.20 4.72
CA GLU A 167 -2.19 -23.11 5.50
C GLU A 167 -3.68 -22.85 5.25
N GLU A 168 -4.09 -21.61 5.36
CA GLU A 168 -5.49 -21.19 5.18
C GLU A 168 -5.88 -21.06 3.69
N LYS A 169 -4.94 -21.25 2.74
CA LYS A 169 -5.17 -21.10 1.29
C LYS A 169 -5.90 -19.81 0.95
N LEU A 170 -5.50 -18.73 1.62
CA LEU A 170 -6.10 -17.41 1.41
C LEU A 170 -5.93 -16.97 -0.05
N TYR A 171 -7.01 -16.41 -0.58
CA TYR A 171 -7.06 -15.92 -1.97
C TYR A 171 -6.96 -16.98 -3.09
N MET A 172 -7.04 -18.27 -2.77
CA MET A 172 -7.16 -19.35 -3.76
C MET A 172 -8.58 -19.54 -4.26
#